data_2648673657c6ce585e5adac72bba4937
#
_entry.id   2648673657c6ce585e5adac72bba4937
#
_cell.length_a   1.000
_cell.length_b   1.000
_cell.length_c   1.000
_cell.angle_alpha   90.00
_cell.angle_beta   90.00
_cell.angle_gamma   90.00
#
_symmetry.space_group_name_H-M   'P 1'
#
loop_
_entity.id
_entity.type
_entity.pdbx_description
1 polymer ?
#
loop_
_entity_poly.entity_id
_entity_poly.type
_entity_poly.pdbx_seq_one_letter_code
_entity_poly.pdbx_strand_id
1 'polypeptide(L)'
;TYDLPVAIHTRAAWKDMCRTVETETKAAREKGLRLRGVFHAFAEDADTYRQLKECGDFLFGIGGVVPFKKSRLADTVREMELDDLVLETDCPYLTPVPYRGQRNESGYIPYICNKIAALKGTTPEEVAAATTRNARRMFGFDAARQTTNDHSSPTESI
;
A
#
# COMPACT_ATOMS: atom_id res chain seq x y z
N THR A 1 8.58 21.76 -6.80
CA THR A 1 8.04 20.39 -6.96
C THR A 1 8.06 19.74 -5.60
N TYR A 2 6.94 19.19 -5.15
CA TYR A 2 6.84 18.47 -3.88
C TYR A 2 7.29 17.03 -4.11
N ASP A 3 8.18 16.49 -3.29
CA ASP A 3 8.56 15.06 -3.30
C ASP A 3 7.59 14.25 -2.44
N LEU A 4 6.34 14.12 -2.91
CA LEU A 4 5.28 13.38 -2.24
C LEU A 4 4.96 12.10 -2.98
N PRO A 5 4.66 10.99 -2.28
CA PRO A 5 4.11 9.79 -2.90
C PRO A 5 2.69 10.06 -3.42
N VAL A 6 2.34 9.39 -4.53
CA VAL A 6 1.00 9.50 -5.12
C VAL A 6 0.13 8.30 -4.72
N ALA A 7 -1.16 8.53 -4.50
CA ALA A 7 -2.15 7.48 -4.41
C ALA A 7 -2.88 7.38 -5.76
N ILE A 8 -2.76 6.22 -6.41
CA ILE A 8 -3.30 6.00 -7.75
C ILE A 8 -4.56 5.16 -7.63
N HIS A 9 -5.68 5.72 -8.08
CA HIS A 9 -6.94 5.00 -8.20
C HIS A 9 -7.19 4.62 -9.66
N THR A 10 -7.50 3.33 -9.90
CA THR A 10 -7.79 2.83 -11.23
C THR A 10 -9.03 1.94 -11.20
N ARG A 11 -9.99 2.21 -12.09
CA ARG A 11 -11.18 1.39 -12.26
C ARG A 11 -11.37 1.07 -13.76
N ALA A 12 -11.29 -0.23 -14.09
CA ALA A 12 -11.48 -0.74 -15.45
C ALA A 12 -10.58 -0.08 -16.54
N ALA A 13 -9.39 0.44 -16.14
CA ALA A 13 -8.46 1.14 -17.02
C ALA A 13 -6.99 0.72 -16.79
N TRP A 14 -6.75 -0.49 -16.31
CA TRP A 14 -5.41 -0.93 -15.90
C TRP A 14 -4.41 -0.96 -17.05
N LYS A 15 -4.84 -1.34 -18.27
CA LYS A 15 -3.96 -1.33 -19.44
C LYS A 15 -3.44 0.08 -19.77
N ASP A 16 -4.29 1.08 -19.67
CA ASP A 16 -3.89 2.49 -19.89
C ASP A 16 -3.06 3.01 -18.71
N MET A 17 -3.40 2.58 -17.47
CA MET A 17 -2.64 2.92 -16.27
C MET A 17 -1.21 2.38 -16.35
N CYS A 18 -1.00 1.11 -16.68
CA CYS A 18 0.34 0.52 -16.84
C CYS A 18 1.18 1.36 -17.81
N ARG A 19 0.64 1.64 -19.01
CA ARG A 19 1.33 2.45 -20.02
C ARG A 19 1.65 3.87 -19.51
N THR A 20 0.71 4.50 -18.80
CA THR A 20 0.91 5.84 -18.23
C THR A 20 2.01 5.83 -17.18
N VAL A 21 1.98 4.89 -16.24
CA VAL A 21 2.98 4.78 -15.18
C VAL A 21 4.37 4.49 -15.74
N GLU A 22 4.50 3.60 -16.72
CA GLU A 22 5.76 3.34 -17.43
C GLU A 22 6.33 4.63 -18.05
N THR A 23 5.47 5.35 -18.80
CA THR A 23 5.86 6.58 -19.49
C THR A 23 6.30 7.67 -18.51
N GLU A 24 5.49 7.93 -17.48
CA GLU A 24 5.76 9.00 -16.50
C GLU A 24 6.96 8.66 -15.61
N THR A 25 7.13 7.39 -15.26
CA THR A 25 8.31 6.97 -14.47
C THR A 25 9.60 7.14 -15.27
N LYS A 26 9.59 6.81 -16.57
CA LYS A 26 10.72 7.04 -17.45
C LYS A 26 11.02 8.52 -17.57
N ALA A 27 10.02 9.34 -17.85
CA ALA A 27 10.17 10.80 -17.96
C ALA A 27 10.66 11.45 -16.65
N ALA A 28 10.22 10.94 -15.50
CA ALA A 28 10.72 11.39 -14.19
C ALA A 28 12.19 11.05 -14.01
N ARG A 29 12.61 9.81 -14.31
CA ARG A 29 14.02 9.38 -14.22
C ARG A 29 14.96 10.21 -15.10
N GLU A 30 14.54 10.54 -16.32
CA GLU A 30 15.30 11.41 -17.25
C GLU A 30 15.54 12.83 -16.68
N LYS A 31 14.64 13.28 -15.80
CA LYS A 31 14.76 14.58 -15.09
C LYS A 31 15.43 14.47 -13.72
N GLY A 32 15.97 13.30 -13.36
CA GLY A 32 16.53 13.05 -12.02
C GLY A 32 15.49 13.03 -10.90
N LEU A 33 14.21 12.86 -11.24
CA LEU A 33 13.11 12.77 -10.31
C LEU A 33 12.72 11.32 -10.04
N ARG A 34 12.03 11.06 -8.92
CA ARG A 34 11.53 9.76 -8.52
C ARG A 34 10.01 9.78 -8.42
N LEU A 35 9.35 9.01 -9.26
CA LEU A 35 7.92 8.76 -9.11
C LEU A 35 7.73 7.55 -8.19
N ARG A 36 6.92 7.71 -7.14
CA ARG A 36 6.62 6.66 -6.15
C ARG A 36 5.21 6.80 -5.60
N GLY A 37 4.64 5.73 -5.09
CA GLY A 37 3.29 5.81 -4.55
C GLY A 37 2.65 4.46 -4.25
N VAL A 38 1.32 4.47 -4.18
CA VAL A 38 0.50 3.30 -3.88
C VAL A 38 -0.59 3.17 -4.95
N PHE A 39 -0.72 1.99 -5.52
CA PHE A 39 -1.91 1.59 -6.27
C PHE A 39 -3.01 1.22 -5.27
N HIS A 40 -3.90 2.19 -5.03
CA HIS A 40 -5.01 2.04 -4.10
C HIS A 40 -6.05 1.04 -4.61
N ALA A 41 -6.61 0.23 -3.71
CA ALA A 41 -7.62 -0.80 -3.98
C ALA A 41 -7.23 -1.75 -5.13
N PHE A 42 -5.96 -2.17 -5.16
CA PHE A 42 -5.47 -3.08 -6.19
C PHE A 42 -6.22 -4.41 -6.14
N ALA A 43 -6.79 -4.82 -7.28
CA ALA A 43 -7.62 -6.03 -7.37
C ALA A 43 -7.39 -6.83 -8.67
N GLU A 44 -6.26 -6.60 -9.35
CA GLU A 44 -5.92 -7.20 -10.63
C GLU A 44 -5.12 -8.49 -10.49
N ASP A 45 -4.73 -9.04 -11.63
CA ASP A 45 -3.96 -10.28 -11.74
C ASP A 45 -2.45 -10.10 -11.48
N ALA A 46 -1.76 -11.21 -11.42
CA ALA A 46 -0.32 -11.25 -11.17
C ALA A 46 0.50 -10.65 -12.32
N ASP A 47 0.02 -10.69 -13.56
CA ASP A 47 0.73 -10.09 -14.68
C ASP A 47 0.73 -8.57 -14.58
N THR A 48 -0.42 -7.98 -14.26
CA THR A 48 -0.54 -6.55 -13.97
C THR A 48 0.33 -6.12 -12.79
N TYR A 49 0.35 -6.91 -11.70
CA TYR A 49 1.25 -6.66 -10.58
C TYR A 49 2.71 -6.64 -11.00
N ARG A 50 3.20 -7.68 -11.72
CA ARG A 50 4.59 -7.77 -12.16
C ARG A 50 4.98 -6.58 -13.04
N GLN A 51 4.13 -6.23 -14.02
CA GLN A 51 4.35 -5.09 -14.91
C GLN A 51 4.50 -3.78 -14.11
N LEU A 52 3.59 -3.51 -13.17
CA LEU A 52 3.63 -2.28 -12.38
C LEU A 52 4.80 -2.25 -11.38
N LYS A 53 5.19 -3.40 -10.83
CA LYS A 53 6.36 -3.51 -9.94
C LYS A 53 7.65 -3.10 -10.65
N GLU A 54 7.83 -3.46 -11.93
CA GLU A 54 9.00 -3.07 -12.73
C GLU A 54 9.06 -1.55 -13.02
N CYS A 55 7.96 -0.83 -12.91
CA CYS A 55 7.93 0.61 -13.16
C CYS A 55 8.71 1.41 -12.11
N GLY A 56 8.78 0.96 -10.85
CA GLY A 56 9.50 1.71 -9.82
C GLY A 56 9.07 1.42 -8.39
N ASP A 57 9.20 2.42 -7.52
CA ASP A 57 8.91 2.29 -6.09
C ASP A 57 7.41 2.48 -5.83
N PHE A 58 6.64 1.45 -6.16
CA PHE A 58 5.21 1.42 -5.92
C PHE A 58 4.84 0.31 -4.96
N LEU A 59 3.88 0.59 -4.09
CA LEU A 59 3.23 -0.37 -3.22
C LEU A 59 1.80 -0.65 -3.73
N PHE A 60 1.24 -1.76 -3.28
CA PHE A 60 -0.10 -2.21 -3.68
C PHE A 60 -1.00 -2.26 -2.45
N GLY A 61 -2.06 -1.45 -2.48
CA GLY A 61 -3.06 -1.38 -1.41
C GLY A 61 -4.01 -2.57 -1.48
N ILE A 62 -3.98 -3.43 -0.46
CA ILE A 62 -4.82 -4.62 -0.36
C ILE A 62 -5.89 -4.38 0.70
N GLY A 63 -7.15 -4.40 0.25
CA GLY A 63 -8.32 -4.11 1.06
C GLY A 63 -9.24 -5.29 1.29
N GLY A 64 -10.47 -5.00 1.72
CA GLY A 64 -11.49 -5.95 2.12
C GLY A 64 -11.99 -6.92 1.03
N VAL A 65 -11.52 -6.78 -0.21
CA VAL A 65 -11.87 -7.67 -1.34
C VAL A 65 -11.09 -8.97 -1.31
N VAL A 66 -9.89 -9.01 -0.71
CA VAL A 66 -9.02 -10.18 -0.69
C VAL A 66 -9.67 -11.45 -0.12
N PRO A 67 -10.54 -11.41 0.90
CA PRO A 67 -11.22 -12.61 1.39
C PRO A 67 -12.46 -13.02 0.59
N PHE A 68 -12.82 -12.30 -0.50
CA PHE A 68 -14.01 -12.64 -1.27
C PHE A 68 -13.76 -13.88 -2.14
N LYS A 69 -14.67 -14.88 -2.05
CA LYS A 69 -14.55 -16.18 -2.74
C LYS A 69 -14.44 -16.07 -4.26
N LYS A 70 -15.01 -15.01 -4.86
CA LYS A 70 -15.01 -14.79 -6.33
C LYS A 70 -13.87 -13.87 -6.78
N SER A 71 -13.06 -13.37 -5.87
CA SER A 71 -11.92 -12.51 -6.21
C SER A 71 -10.71 -13.34 -6.63
N ARG A 72 -10.12 -13.00 -7.79
CA ARG A 72 -8.82 -13.56 -8.21
C ARG A 72 -7.66 -12.96 -7.42
N LEU A 73 -7.90 -11.89 -6.69
CA LEU A 73 -6.88 -11.20 -5.89
C LEU A 73 -6.15 -12.12 -4.91
N ALA A 74 -6.84 -13.15 -4.38
CA ALA A 74 -6.20 -14.11 -3.49
C ALA A 74 -5.05 -14.88 -4.17
N ASP A 75 -5.17 -15.19 -5.46
CA ASP A 75 -4.11 -15.85 -6.23
C ASP A 75 -2.97 -14.87 -6.51
N THR A 76 -3.30 -13.65 -6.90
CA THR A 76 -2.31 -12.58 -7.09
C THR A 76 -1.53 -12.31 -5.80
N VAL A 77 -2.20 -12.19 -4.65
CA VAL A 77 -1.55 -11.96 -3.34
C VAL A 77 -0.59 -13.08 -2.96
N ARG A 78 -0.84 -14.34 -3.36
CA ARG A 78 0.13 -15.43 -3.12
C ARG A 78 1.47 -15.18 -3.83
N GLU A 79 1.44 -14.56 -4.99
CA GLU A 79 2.64 -14.24 -5.78
C GLU A 79 3.33 -12.95 -5.35
N MET A 80 2.57 -11.96 -4.84
CA MET A 80 3.12 -10.67 -4.41
C MET A 80 4.12 -10.82 -3.27
N GLU A 81 5.13 -9.98 -3.22
CA GLU A 81 6.04 -9.92 -2.08
C GLU A 81 5.42 -9.10 -0.93
N LEU A 82 5.69 -9.49 0.32
CA LEU A 82 5.18 -8.74 1.47
C LEU A 82 5.71 -7.30 1.51
N ASP A 83 6.91 -7.07 1.00
CA ASP A 83 7.54 -5.75 0.95
C ASP A 83 6.91 -4.82 -0.08
N ASP A 84 6.03 -5.34 -0.95
CA ASP A 84 5.27 -4.55 -1.92
C ASP A 84 3.85 -4.19 -1.43
N LEU A 85 3.41 -4.70 -0.27
CA LEU A 85 2.03 -4.55 0.18
C LEU A 85 1.85 -3.44 1.22
N VAL A 86 0.70 -2.78 1.16
CA VAL A 86 0.11 -2.01 2.26
C VAL A 86 -1.32 -2.46 2.48
N LEU A 87 -1.80 -2.33 3.73
CA LEU A 87 -3.19 -2.67 4.07
C LEU A 87 -4.06 -1.42 4.05
N GLU A 88 -5.27 -1.56 3.57
CA GLU A 88 -6.24 -0.48 3.49
C GLU A 88 -7.67 -0.99 3.68
N THR A 89 -8.66 -0.11 3.78
CA THR A 89 -10.05 -0.51 4.04
C THR A 89 -11.03 -0.10 2.98
N ASP A 90 -10.83 1.02 2.31
CA ASP A 90 -11.81 1.68 1.45
C ASP A 90 -13.14 1.98 2.19
N CYS A 91 -13.05 2.17 3.52
CA CYS A 91 -14.24 2.43 4.33
C CYS A 91 -14.99 3.70 3.88
N PRO A 92 -16.32 3.73 3.94
CA PRO A 92 -17.22 2.76 4.59
C PRO A 92 -17.63 1.57 3.72
N TYR A 93 -16.97 1.32 2.59
CA TYR A 93 -17.28 0.30 1.59
C TYR A 93 -16.38 -0.95 1.73
N LEU A 94 -16.67 -1.99 0.96
CA LEU A 94 -15.83 -3.19 0.77
C LEU A 94 -15.49 -3.93 2.07
N THR A 95 -16.45 -4.02 2.99
CA THR A 95 -16.29 -4.68 4.29
C THR A 95 -15.83 -6.14 4.12
N PRO A 96 -14.73 -6.55 4.80
CA PRO A 96 -14.22 -7.90 4.68
C PRO A 96 -15.13 -8.94 5.34
N VAL A 97 -14.96 -10.21 4.96
CA VAL A 97 -15.55 -11.34 5.69
C VAL A 97 -14.96 -11.37 7.12
N PRO A 98 -15.75 -11.61 8.19
CA PRO A 98 -17.16 -12.07 8.16
C PRO A 98 -18.22 -10.96 8.14
N TYR A 99 -17.82 -9.69 8.12
CA TYR A 99 -18.73 -8.54 8.29
C TYR A 99 -19.34 -8.02 6.98
N ARG A 100 -19.31 -8.77 5.89
CA ARG A 100 -19.90 -8.35 4.61
C ARG A 100 -21.33 -7.86 4.77
N GLY A 101 -21.64 -6.72 4.10
CA GLY A 101 -22.97 -6.09 4.16
C GLY A 101 -23.15 -5.11 5.33
N GLN A 102 -22.19 -5.04 6.25
CA GLN A 102 -22.12 -4.00 7.27
C GLN A 102 -21.27 -2.81 6.79
N ARG A 103 -21.34 -1.69 7.50
CA ARG A 103 -20.46 -0.56 7.27
C ARG A 103 -19.01 -0.95 7.59
N ASN A 104 -18.10 -0.68 6.66
CA ASN A 104 -16.68 -0.93 6.86
C ASN A 104 -16.04 0.14 7.74
N GLU A 105 -14.99 -0.26 8.46
CA GLU A 105 -14.19 0.62 9.35
C GLU A 105 -12.74 0.15 9.43
N SER A 106 -11.84 1.02 9.88
CA SER A 106 -10.42 0.72 10.01
C SER A 106 -10.12 -0.42 10.98
N GLY A 107 -11.01 -0.67 11.97
CA GLY A 107 -10.93 -1.80 12.90
C GLY A 107 -10.97 -3.18 12.23
N TYR A 108 -11.34 -3.26 10.94
CA TYR A 108 -11.38 -4.52 10.19
C TYR A 108 -10.09 -4.86 9.45
N ILE A 109 -9.07 -4.01 9.48
CA ILE A 109 -7.73 -4.32 8.93
C ILE A 109 -7.15 -5.66 9.44
N PRO A 110 -7.29 -6.06 10.71
CA PRO A 110 -6.82 -7.36 11.18
C PRO A 110 -7.38 -8.56 10.41
N TYR A 111 -8.61 -8.50 9.91
CA TYR A 111 -9.21 -9.58 9.10
C TYR A 111 -8.56 -9.69 7.72
N ILE A 112 -8.16 -8.57 7.13
CA ILE A 112 -7.41 -8.52 5.87
C ILE A 112 -6.00 -9.08 6.10
N CYS A 113 -5.34 -8.63 7.17
CA CYS A 113 -4.03 -9.10 7.61
C CYS A 113 -4.00 -10.63 7.80
N ASN A 114 -4.94 -11.18 8.58
CA ASN A 114 -5.09 -12.62 8.81
C ASN A 114 -5.29 -13.40 7.50
N LYS A 115 -6.06 -12.84 6.56
CA LYS A 115 -6.28 -13.48 5.27
C LYS A 115 -5.00 -13.52 4.44
N ILE A 116 -4.23 -12.45 4.41
CA ILE A 116 -2.94 -12.40 3.70
C ILE A 116 -1.95 -13.38 4.33
N ALA A 117 -1.87 -13.43 5.66
CA ALA A 117 -1.04 -14.38 6.38
C ALA A 117 -1.35 -15.83 6.00
N ALA A 118 -2.63 -16.20 5.98
CA ALA A 118 -3.08 -17.52 5.56
C ALA A 118 -2.75 -17.83 4.08
N LEU A 119 -2.82 -16.84 3.17
CA LEU A 119 -2.48 -17.00 1.75
C LEU A 119 -0.98 -17.18 1.53
N LYS A 120 -0.17 -16.55 2.36
CA LYS A 120 1.30 -16.53 2.29
C LYS A 120 1.96 -17.65 3.10
N GLY A 121 1.21 -18.37 3.95
CA GLY A 121 1.78 -19.37 4.86
C GLY A 121 2.69 -18.77 5.93
N THR A 122 2.39 -17.55 6.36
CA THR A 122 3.14 -16.80 7.38
C THR A 122 2.23 -16.39 8.54
N THR A 123 2.74 -15.60 9.49
CA THR A 123 1.95 -15.14 10.64
C THR A 123 1.32 -13.76 10.41
N PRO A 124 0.19 -13.43 11.06
CA PRO A 124 -0.39 -12.09 11.01
C PRO A 124 0.59 -11.00 11.49
N GLU A 125 1.43 -11.32 12.48
CA GLU A 125 2.43 -10.42 13.03
C GLU A 125 3.49 -10.06 11.98
N GLU A 126 3.95 -11.02 11.18
CA GLU A 126 4.90 -10.78 10.08
C GLU A 126 4.27 -9.91 8.99
N VAL A 127 3.02 -10.18 8.61
CA VAL A 127 2.29 -9.35 7.64
C VAL A 127 2.11 -7.93 8.18
N ALA A 128 1.66 -7.77 9.43
CA ALA A 128 1.47 -6.45 10.05
C ALA A 128 2.79 -5.67 10.14
N ALA A 129 3.88 -6.33 10.53
CA ALA A 129 5.21 -5.72 10.61
C ALA A 129 5.70 -5.25 9.23
N ALA A 130 5.60 -6.10 8.19
CA ALA A 130 6.04 -5.78 6.84
C ALA A 130 5.22 -4.62 6.25
N THR A 131 3.88 -4.71 6.27
CA THR A 131 3.01 -3.70 5.67
C THR A 131 3.08 -2.35 6.42
N THR A 132 3.27 -2.36 7.75
CA THR A 132 3.50 -1.15 8.53
C THR A 132 4.84 -0.49 8.16
N ARG A 133 5.92 -1.28 8.05
CA ARG A 133 7.24 -0.79 7.61
C ARG A 133 7.15 -0.17 6.21
N ASN A 134 6.43 -0.83 5.29
CA ASN A 134 6.23 -0.34 3.92
C ASN A 134 5.49 1.00 3.91
N ALA A 135 4.40 1.12 4.66
CA ALA A 135 3.64 2.37 4.78
C ALA A 135 4.50 3.49 5.36
N ARG A 136 5.26 3.23 6.44
CA ARG A 136 6.18 4.21 7.04
C ARG A 136 7.24 4.67 6.05
N ARG A 137 7.87 3.75 5.32
CA ARG A 137 8.87 4.06 4.29
C ARG A 137 8.26 4.91 3.18
N MET A 138 7.10 4.53 2.66
CA MET A 138 6.45 5.21 1.53
C MET A 138 6.01 6.63 1.90
N PHE A 139 5.39 6.81 3.06
CA PHE A 139 4.80 8.08 3.48
C PHE A 139 5.68 8.92 4.41
N GLY A 140 6.87 8.46 4.78
CA GLY A 140 7.84 9.21 5.57
C GLY A 140 7.44 9.44 7.03
N PHE A 141 6.61 8.58 7.63
CA PHE A 141 6.12 8.79 9.00
C PHE A 141 7.22 8.76 10.08
N ASP A 142 8.39 8.20 9.80
CA ASP A 142 9.51 8.15 10.74
C ASP A 142 10.32 9.47 10.75
N ALA A 143 10.31 10.22 9.65
CA ALA A 143 11.00 11.52 9.56
C ALA A 143 10.34 12.61 10.42
N ALA A 144 9.01 12.55 10.60
CA ALA A 144 8.27 13.54 11.40
C ALA A 144 8.54 13.46 12.92
N ARG A 145 9.04 12.32 13.44
CA ARG A 145 9.37 12.16 14.86
C ARG A 145 10.72 12.76 15.25
N GLN A 146 11.63 12.97 14.32
CA GLN A 146 12.96 13.53 14.62
C GLN A 146 12.93 15.05 14.77
N THR A 147 11.93 15.74 14.20
CA THR A 147 11.83 17.22 14.27
C THR A 147 11.17 17.75 15.55
N THR A 148 10.57 16.91 16.39
CA THR A 148 9.88 17.34 17.62
C THR A 148 10.71 17.22 18.89
N ASN A 149 11.91 16.65 18.84
CA ASN A 149 12.77 16.45 20.03
C ASN A 149 13.90 17.49 20.18
N ASP A 150 13.96 18.53 19.33
CA ASP A 150 15.04 19.52 19.36
C ASP A 150 14.64 20.86 20.01
N HIS A 151 13.67 20.82 20.92
CA HIS A 151 13.36 21.92 21.83
C HIS A 151 13.79 21.60 23.26
N SER A 152 15.08 21.36 23.46
CA SER A 152 15.69 21.52 24.78
C SER A 152 15.88 23.01 25.05
N SER A 153 15.09 23.52 25.97
CA SER A 153 15.14 24.89 26.50
C SER A 153 16.53 25.23 27.05
N PRO A 154 17.03 26.43 26.82
CA PRO A 154 18.21 26.89 27.55
C PRO A 154 17.86 27.11 29.01
N THR A 155 18.55 26.44 29.91
CA THR A 155 18.56 26.74 31.34
C THR A 155 19.20 28.12 31.53
N GLU A 156 18.40 29.10 31.89
CA GLU A 156 18.89 30.34 32.47
C GLU A 156 19.44 30.01 33.88
N SER A 157 20.73 30.25 34.04
CA SER A 157 21.37 30.32 35.37
C SER A 157 21.36 31.76 35.85
N ILE A 158 20.78 32.01 36.99
CA ILE A 158 20.94 33.22 37.83
C ILE A 158 22.07 32.96 38.81
#